data_6ef863c88e610d04cb4b9347413a3512
#
_entry.id   6ef863c88e610d04cb4b9347413a3512
#
_cell.length_a   1.000
_cell.length_b   1.000
_cell.length_c   1.000
_cell.angle_alpha   90.00
_cell.angle_beta   90.00
_cell.angle_gamma   90.00
#
_symmetry.space_group_name_H-M   'P 1'
#
loop_
_entity.id
_entity.type
_entity.pdbx_description
1 polymer ?
#
loop_
_entity_poly.entity_id
_entity_poly.type
_entity_poly.pdbx_seq_one_letter_code
_entity_poly.pdbx_strand_id
1 'polypeptide(L)'
;NKILFPLSQIKDSSKELINKIFVLSKMLSKTNYKLVIKPHPNFSIKKILRTNSNLLSSNISISNQSVDELLDKCYFSVFMATGAAYNAILKGSIAFTLESELNLADNYLDIFQDKNKYLESHDLVSLKNLLIELKNDKNKLIDYQNEFLKLRTTLINGFNQANNERLEIFGNFKHGN
;
A
#
# COMPACT_ATOMS: atom_id res chain seq x y z
N ASN A 1 -11.26 5.07 -11.09
CA ASN A 1 -9.94 4.65 -10.55
C ASN A 1 -9.96 4.80 -9.02
N LYS A 2 -9.78 3.67 -8.30
CA LYS A 2 -9.73 3.65 -6.83
C LYS A 2 -8.30 3.51 -6.36
N ILE A 3 -7.95 4.25 -5.30
CA ILE A 3 -6.67 4.15 -4.61
C ILE A 3 -6.96 3.70 -3.19
N LEU A 4 -6.36 2.60 -2.76
CA LEU A 4 -6.53 2.03 -1.42
C LEU A 4 -5.48 2.59 -0.46
N PHE A 5 -5.89 2.95 0.73
CA PHE A 5 -5.05 3.40 1.84
C PHE A 5 -5.31 2.52 3.08
N PRO A 6 -4.61 1.41 3.24
CA PRO A 6 -4.71 0.61 4.45
C PRO A 6 -4.00 1.33 5.61
N LEU A 7 -4.72 1.51 6.71
CA LEU A 7 -4.13 2.10 7.92
C LEU A 7 -3.32 1.06 8.70
N SER A 8 -2.24 1.52 9.31
CA SER A 8 -1.40 0.73 10.22
C SER A 8 -2.10 0.50 11.57
N GLN A 9 -1.66 -0.51 12.32
CA GLN A 9 -2.01 -0.65 13.75
C GLN A 9 -1.40 0.47 14.61
N ILE A 10 -0.32 1.12 14.14
CA ILE A 10 0.35 2.22 14.83
C ILE A 10 -0.52 3.47 14.70
N LYS A 11 -1.03 3.96 15.84
CA LYS A 11 -2.02 5.04 15.90
C LYS A 11 -1.52 6.35 15.30
N ASP A 12 -0.30 6.74 15.59
CA ASP A 12 0.23 8.03 15.12
C ASP A 12 0.57 7.98 13.62
N SER A 13 1.11 6.87 13.13
CA SER A 13 1.27 6.64 11.68
C SER A 13 -0.09 6.68 10.95
N SER A 14 -1.12 6.08 11.53
CA SER A 14 -2.48 6.11 10.93
C SER A 14 -3.08 7.51 10.92
N LYS A 15 -2.85 8.34 11.96
CA LYS A 15 -3.29 9.74 11.98
C LYS A 15 -2.56 10.56 10.93
N GLU A 16 -1.24 10.40 10.84
CA GLU A 16 -0.43 11.06 9.81
C GLU A 16 -0.93 10.72 8.41
N LEU A 17 -1.12 9.42 8.12
CA LEU A 17 -1.62 8.96 6.82
C LEU A 17 -3.02 9.55 6.52
N ILE A 18 -3.93 9.60 7.48
CA ILE A 18 -5.25 10.20 7.30
C ILE A 18 -5.13 11.69 6.94
N ASN A 19 -4.27 12.44 7.62
CA ASN A 19 -4.04 13.85 7.29
C ASN A 19 -3.49 14.01 5.88
N LYS A 20 -2.52 13.18 5.48
CA LYS A 20 -1.97 13.15 4.11
C LYS A 20 -3.06 12.81 3.08
N ILE A 21 -3.96 11.86 3.36
CA ILE A 21 -5.09 11.52 2.48
C ILE A 21 -6.02 12.72 2.29
N PHE A 22 -6.32 13.49 3.33
CA PHE A 22 -7.15 14.70 3.20
C PHE A 22 -6.51 15.75 2.29
N VAL A 23 -5.21 15.97 2.43
CA VAL A 23 -4.46 16.88 1.56
C VAL A 23 -4.45 16.35 0.12
N LEU A 24 -4.09 15.09 -0.08
CA LEU A 24 -4.06 14.45 -1.40
C LEU A 24 -5.44 14.48 -2.08
N SER A 25 -6.50 14.28 -1.31
CA SER A 25 -7.88 14.35 -1.81
C SER A 25 -8.21 15.70 -2.43
N LYS A 26 -7.80 16.80 -1.78
CA LYS A 26 -7.95 18.16 -2.33
C LYS A 26 -7.12 18.35 -3.58
N MET A 27 -5.87 17.85 -3.59
CA MET A 27 -4.98 17.93 -4.74
C MET A 27 -5.51 17.15 -5.96
N LEU A 28 -6.24 16.06 -5.73
CA LEU A 28 -6.84 15.20 -6.75
C LEU A 28 -8.32 15.52 -7.03
N SER A 29 -8.88 16.59 -6.47
CA SER A 29 -10.32 16.93 -6.56
C SER A 29 -10.85 17.08 -8.00
N LYS A 30 -9.99 17.52 -8.93
CA LYS A 30 -10.32 17.66 -10.36
C LYS A 30 -10.07 16.37 -11.17
N THR A 31 -9.72 15.28 -10.49
CA THR A 31 -9.50 13.97 -11.12
C THR A 31 -10.67 13.03 -10.81
N ASN A 32 -10.73 11.89 -11.50
CA ASN A 32 -11.75 10.86 -11.22
C ASN A 32 -11.25 9.84 -10.20
N TYR A 33 -10.20 10.17 -9.41
CA TYR A 33 -9.72 9.27 -8.38
C TYR A 33 -10.64 9.25 -7.17
N LYS A 34 -10.94 8.04 -6.68
CA LYS A 34 -11.64 7.77 -5.42
C LYS A 34 -10.64 7.19 -4.42
N LEU A 35 -10.52 7.82 -3.27
CA LEU A 35 -9.61 7.42 -2.20
C LEU A 35 -10.38 6.54 -1.21
N VAL A 36 -9.92 5.32 -1.00
CA VAL A 36 -10.57 4.35 -0.12
C VAL A 36 -9.71 4.13 1.10
N ILE A 37 -10.16 4.57 2.26
CA ILE A 37 -9.49 4.34 3.54
C ILE A 37 -9.97 2.99 4.08
N LYS A 38 -9.03 2.10 4.39
CA LYS A 38 -9.28 0.86 5.11
C LYS A 38 -8.72 0.95 6.53
N PRO A 39 -9.57 1.13 7.55
CA PRO A 39 -9.11 1.15 8.94
C PRO A 39 -8.52 -0.20 9.34
N HIS A 40 -7.45 -0.16 10.15
CA HIS A 40 -6.96 -1.36 10.82
C HIS A 40 -8.01 -1.85 11.83
N PRO A 41 -8.23 -3.18 11.99
CA PRO A 41 -9.25 -3.70 12.92
C PRO A 41 -9.12 -3.15 14.34
N ASN A 42 -7.89 -2.96 14.82
CA ASN A 42 -7.60 -2.45 16.17
C ASN A 42 -7.59 -0.91 16.27
N PHE A 43 -7.99 -0.20 15.19
CA PHE A 43 -7.92 1.25 15.14
C PHE A 43 -9.29 1.87 14.85
N SER A 44 -9.84 2.61 15.84
CA SER A 44 -11.11 3.32 15.66
C SER A 44 -10.91 4.66 14.95
N ILE A 45 -11.23 4.69 13.65
CA ILE A 45 -11.21 5.91 12.84
C ILE A 45 -12.29 6.93 13.25
N LYS A 46 -13.37 6.48 13.91
CA LYS A 46 -14.52 7.33 14.25
C LYS A 46 -14.14 8.59 15.02
N LYS A 47 -13.19 8.50 15.94
CA LYS A 47 -12.73 9.63 16.75
C LYS A 47 -12.02 10.69 15.89
N ILE A 48 -11.20 10.25 14.94
CA ILE A 48 -10.47 11.17 14.05
C ILE A 48 -11.44 11.84 13.07
N LEU A 49 -12.42 11.11 12.57
CA LEU A 49 -13.41 11.66 11.63
C LEU A 49 -14.33 12.68 12.30
N ARG A 50 -14.67 12.50 13.59
CA ARG A 50 -15.47 13.49 14.33
C ARG A 50 -14.76 14.83 14.44
N THR A 51 -13.45 14.83 14.66
CA THR A 51 -12.65 16.06 14.73
C THR A 51 -12.36 16.67 13.36
N ASN A 52 -12.50 15.90 12.28
CA ASN A 52 -12.13 16.28 10.92
C ASN A 52 -13.29 16.08 9.91
N SER A 53 -14.53 16.08 10.37
CA SER A 53 -15.71 15.84 9.50
C SER A 53 -15.78 16.80 8.30
N ASN A 54 -15.32 18.03 8.45
CA ASN A 54 -15.26 19.04 7.40
C ASN A 54 -14.18 18.77 6.34
N LEU A 55 -13.28 17.80 6.58
CA LEU A 55 -12.20 17.43 5.65
C LEU A 55 -12.58 16.26 4.73
N LEU A 56 -13.70 15.57 5.00
CA LEU A 56 -14.22 14.52 4.13
C LEU A 56 -14.71 15.13 2.82
N SER A 57 -13.91 15.00 1.79
CA SER A 57 -14.30 15.39 0.44
C SER A 57 -15.11 14.27 -0.24
N SER A 58 -15.88 14.61 -1.26
CA SER A 58 -16.75 13.68 -1.99
C SER A 58 -16.01 12.52 -2.67
N ASN A 59 -14.68 12.61 -2.78
CA ASN A 59 -13.83 11.56 -3.37
C ASN A 59 -13.19 10.63 -2.34
N ILE A 60 -13.46 10.80 -1.02
CA ILE A 60 -12.98 9.90 0.04
C ILE A 60 -14.13 8.97 0.47
N SER A 61 -13.82 7.70 0.63
CA SER A 61 -14.71 6.71 1.24
C SER A 61 -13.95 5.86 2.27
N ILE A 62 -14.70 5.33 3.26
CA ILE A 62 -14.17 4.43 4.27
C ILE A 62 -14.81 3.07 4.04
N SER A 63 -14.01 2.01 4.04
CA SER A 63 -14.49 0.66 3.82
C SER A 63 -14.18 -0.25 5.00
N ASN A 64 -15.16 -1.08 5.36
CA ASN A 64 -15.01 -2.15 6.35
C ASN A 64 -14.68 -3.51 5.70
N GLN A 65 -14.66 -3.60 4.37
CA GLN A 65 -14.25 -4.82 3.66
C GLN A 65 -12.82 -5.20 4.04
N SER A 66 -12.44 -6.47 3.85
CA SER A 66 -11.05 -6.90 4.05
C SER A 66 -10.09 -6.18 3.10
N VAL A 67 -8.81 -6.15 3.44
CA VAL A 67 -7.78 -5.60 2.54
C VAL A 67 -7.76 -6.36 1.22
N ASP A 68 -7.88 -7.69 1.26
CA ASP A 68 -7.86 -8.54 0.06
C ASP A 68 -9.02 -8.25 -0.88
N GLU A 69 -10.26 -8.10 -0.38
CA GLU A 69 -11.42 -7.72 -1.19
C GLU A 69 -11.29 -6.32 -1.81
N LEU A 70 -10.59 -5.42 -1.12
CA LEU A 70 -10.36 -4.06 -1.62
C LEU A 70 -9.25 -4.02 -2.66
N LEU A 71 -8.20 -4.82 -2.51
CA LEU A 71 -7.12 -4.94 -3.50
C LEU A 71 -7.63 -5.47 -4.84
N ASP A 72 -8.63 -6.38 -4.83
CA ASP A 72 -9.28 -6.85 -6.06
C ASP A 72 -10.05 -5.75 -6.82
N LYS A 73 -10.35 -4.62 -6.14
CA LYS A 73 -11.14 -3.49 -6.67
C LYS A 73 -10.33 -2.21 -6.86
N CYS A 74 -9.13 -2.15 -6.31
CA CYS A 74 -8.26 -0.97 -6.32
C CYS A 74 -7.00 -1.25 -7.11
N TYR A 75 -6.79 -0.49 -8.17
CA TYR A 75 -5.62 -0.64 -9.04
C TYR A 75 -4.33 -0.15 -8.38
N PHE A 76 -4.45 0.90 -7.59
CA PHE A 76 -3.37 1.50 -6.82
C PHE A 76 -3.59 1.32 -5.34
N SER A 77 -2.51 1.16 -4.60
CA SER A 77 -2.50 1.16 -3.16
C SER A 77 -1.34 1.99 -2.61
N VAL A 78 -1.58 2.71 -1.54
CA VAL A 78 -0.61 3.62 -0.93
C VAL A 78 -0.45 3.25 0.52
N PHE A 79 0.80 3.03 0.94
CA PHE A 79 1.16 2.52 2.24
C PHE A 79 2.05 3.49 3.01
N MET A 80 1.97 3.39 4.32
CA MET A 80 2.89 4.00 5.26
C MET A 80 2.94 3.10 6.49
N ALA A 81 4.12 2.55 6.81
CA ALA A 81 4.35 1.69 7.97
C ALA A 81 3.39 0.48 8.10
N THR A 82 3.17 -0.29 7.03
CA THR A 82 2.32 -1.49 7.08
C THR A 82 2.76 -2.59 6.13
N GLY A 83 2.83 -3.83 6.63
CA GLY A 83 3.14 -5.03 5.83
C GLY A 83 2.07 -5.39 4.78
N ALA A 84 0.93 -4.70 4.75
CA ALA A 84 -0.09 -4.89 3.71
C ALA A 84 0.41 -4.56 2.29
N ALA A 85 1.57 -3.89 2.17
CA ALA A 85 2.23 -3.63 0.91
C ALA A 85 2.57 -4.93 0.14
N TYR A 86 3.01 -5.98 0.86
CA TYR A 86 3.29 -7.28 0.23
C TYR A 86 2.03 -7.93 -0.35
N ASN A 87 0.93 -7.88 0.40
CA ASN A 87 -0.35 -8.41 -0.08
C ASN A 87 -0.83 -7.65 -1.32
N ALA A 88 -0.58 -6.34 -1.40
CA ALA A 88 -0.91 -5.54 -2.56
C ALA A 88 -0.15 -6.01 -3.81
N ILE A 89 1.17 -6.21 -3.69
CA ILE A 89 2.00 -6.71 -4.79
C ILE A 89 1.56 -8.12 -5.19
N LEU A 90 1.31 -9.02 -4.23
CA LEU A 90 0.83 -10.37 -4.51
C LEU A 90 -0.51 -10.40 -5.23
N LYS A 91 -1.38 -9.43 -4.98
CA LYS A 91 -2.67 -9.25 -5.66
C LYS A 91 -2.57 -8.49 -6.98
N GLY A 92 -1.38 -8.01 -7.36
CA GLY A 92 -1.15 -7.28 -8.62
C GLY A 92 -1.53 -5.80 -8.57
N SER A 93 -1.73 -5.22 -7.37
CA SER A 93 -1.88 -3.78 -7.19
C SER A 93 -0.52 -3.09 -7.29
N ILE A 94 -0.47 -1.92 -7.95
CA ILE A 94 0.71 -1.07 -7.92
C ILE A 94 0.76 -0.40 -6.55
N ALA A 95 1.82 -0.69 -5.78
CA ALA A 95 2.00 -0.26 -4.41
C ALA A 95 2.95 0.94 -4.32
N PHE A 96 2.50 2.03 -3.73
CA PHE A 96 3.32 3.21 -3.47
C PHE A 96 3.57 3.36 -1.98
N THR A 97 4.76 3.82 -1.61
CA THR A 97 5.08 4.18 -0.23
C THR A 97 5.05 5.71 -0.08
N LEU A 98 4.37 6.19 0.96
CA LEU A 98 4.44 7.59 1.39
C LEU A 98 5.50 7.74 2.48
N GLU A 99 6.30 8.79 2.37
CA GLU A 99 7.23 9.20 3.42
C GLU A 99 6.49 9.52 4.72
N SER A 100 7.09 9.14 5.85
CA SER A 100 6.61 9.48 7.19
C SER A 100 7.48 10.57 7.81
N GLU A 101 6.85 11.60 8.35
CA GLU A 101 7.53 12.67 9.11
C GLU A 101 7.94 12.18 10.50
N LEU A 102 7.30 11.11 10.99
CA LEU A 102 7.54 10.56 12.31
C LEU A 102 8.74 9.60 12.36
N ASN A 103 9.40 9.33 11.23
CA ASN A 103 10.45 8.31 11.09
C ASN A 103 10.10 6.94 11.72
N LEU A 104 8.80 6.64 11.87
CA LEU A 104 8.28 5.41 12.46
C LEU A 104 8.06 4.31 11.42
N ALA A 105 8.35 4.60 10.17
CA ALA A 105 8.02 3.73 9.06
C ALA A 105 9.30 3.28 8.38
N ASP A 106 9.67 2.03 8.62
CA ASP A 106 10.49 1.31 7.67
C ASP A 106 9.72 1.21 6.35
N ASN A 107 10.39 1.48 5.24
CA ASN A 107 9.83 1.18 3.94
C ASN A 107 9.78 -0.34 3.79
N TYR A 108 8.59 -0.93 3.93
CA TYR A 108 8.41 -2.38 3.80
C TYR A 108 8.83 -2.93 2.43
N LEU A 109 9.01 -2.06 1.44
CA LEU A 109 9.48 -2.45 0.11
C LEU A 109 11.02 -2.52 0.00
N ASP A 110 11.76 -2.07 1.04
CA ASP A 110 13.24 -2.14 1.07
C ASP A 110 13.81 -3.57 1.13
N ILE A 111 12.95 -4.56 1.39
CA ILE A 111 13.36 -5.98 1.26
C ILE A 111 13.73 -6.37 -0.17
N PHE A 112 13.23 -5.66 -1.16
CA PHE A 112 13.69 -5.84 -2.53
C PHE A 112 15.06 -5.18 -2.66
N GLN A 113 16.11 -6.00 -2.71
CA GLN A 113 17.51 -5.55 -2.68
C GLN A 113 17.91 -4.66 -3.87
N ASP A 114 17.18 -4.74 -4.98
CA ASP A 114 17.37 -3.86 -6.11
C ASP A 114 16.70 -2.51 -5.83
N LYS A 115 17.51 -1.45 -5.70
CA LYS A 115 17.02 -0.06 -5.62
C LYS A 115 16.32 0.29 -6.92
N ASN A 116 15.05 -0.08 -6.99
CA ASN A 116 14.21 0.15 -8.13
C ASN A 116 13.47 1.48 -7.93
N LYS A 117 13.57 2.37 -8.91
CA LYS A 117 12.86 3.66 -8.91
C LYS A 117 11.34 3.56 -8.69
N TYR A 118 10.75 2.38 -8.95
CA TYR A 118 9.33 2.12 -8.74
C TYR A 118 8.96 1.86 -7.28
N LEU A 119 9.96 1.64 -6.41
CA LEU A 119 9.80 1.34 -4.98
C LEU A 119 10.22 2.50 -4.08
N GLU A 120 10.61 3.63 -4.66
CA GLU A 120 10.98 4.83 -3.91
C GLU A 120 9.79 5.34 -3.10
N SER A 121 10.09 5.89 -1.92
CA SER A 121 9.09 6.61 -1.13
C SER A 121 8.79 7.97 -1.77
N HIS A 122 7.55 8.40 -1.67
CA HIS A 122 7.05 9.61 -2.25
C HIS A 122 6.60 10.61 -1.18
N ASP A 123 6.87 11.88 -1.39
CA ASP A 123 6.09 12.95 -0.75
C ASP A 123 4.70 13.08 -1.41
N LEU A 124 3.83 13.92 -0.86
CA LEU A 124 2.47 14.07 -1.39
C LEU A 124 2.43 14.71 -2.80
N VAL A 125 3.39 15.58 -3.11
CA VAL A 125 3.42 16.30 -4.40
C VAL A 125 3.89 15.36 -5.49
N SER A 126 4.97 14.61 -5.23
CA SER A 126 5.51 13.62 -6.16
C SER A 126 4.50 12.49 -6.41
N LEU A 127 3.84 11.96 -5.37
CA LEU A 127 2.79 10.96 -5.53
C LEU A 127 1.61 11.47 -6.36
N LYS A 128 1.12 12.68 -6.07
CA LYS A 128 0.04 13.31 -6.85
C LYS A 128 0.43 13.44 -8.32
N ASN A 129 1.63 13.93 -8.62
CA ASN A 129 2.11 14.10 -9.99
C ASN A 129 2.21 12.76 -10.71
N LEU A 130 2.78 11.75 -10.05
CA LEU A 130 2.88 10.38 -10.56
C LEU A 130 1.50 9.78 -10.87
N LEU A 131 0.54 9.89 -9.96
CA LEU A 131 -0.83 9.39 -10.19
C LEU A 131 -1.50 10.06 -11.40
N ILE A 132 -1.30 11.37 -11.60
CA ILE A 132 -1.82 12.08 -12.77
C ILE A 132 -1.13 11.60 -14.05
N GLU A 133 0.17 11.42 -14.00
CA GLU A 133 0.96 10.93 -15.13
C GLU A 133 0.55 9.52 -15.53
N LEU A 134 0.46 8.58 -14.58
CA LEU A 134 0.02 7.20 -14.83
C LEU A 134 -1.42 7.13 -15.37
N LYS A 135 -2.26 8.11 -15.07
CA LYS A 135 -3.60 8.20 -15.64
C LYS A 135 -3.58 8.62 -17.11
N ASN A 136 -2.64 9.47 -17.49
CA ASN A 136 -2.59 10.12 -18.80
C ASN A 136 -1.62 9.42 -19.78
N ASP A 137 -0.63 8.72 -19.26
CA ASP A 137 0.38 7.99 -20.04
C ASP A 137 0.20 6.47 -19.87
N LYS A 138 -0.35 5.86 -20.91
CA LYS A 138 -0.59 4.42 -20.97
C LYS A 138 0.72 3.61 -20.96
N ASN A 139 1.76 4.09 -21.63
CA ASN A 139 3.02 3.36 -21.71
C ASN A 139 3.70 3.32 -20.34
N LYS A 140 3.75 4.46 -19.66
CA LYS A 140 4.28 4.54 -18.30
C LYS A 140 3.48 3.65 -17.32
N LEU A 141 2.17 3.59 -17.47
CA LEU A 141 1.34 2.70 -16.68
C LEU A 141 1.69 1.23 -16.91
N ILE A 142 1.89 0.82 -18.15
CA ILE A 142 2.31 -0.54 -18.53
C ILE A 142 3.70 -0.86 -17.94
N ASP A 143 4.63 0.09 -17.96
CA ASP A 143 5.95 -0.10 -17.37
C ASP A 143 5.86 -0.38 -15.86
N TYR A 144 5.04 0.39 -15.13
CA TYR A 144 4.76 0.13 -13.72
C TYR A 144 4.13 -1.25 -13.49
N GLN A 145 3.14 -1.62 -14.31
CA GLN A 145 2.50 -2.95 -14.22
C GLN A 145 3.51 -4.08 -14.41
N ASN A 146 4.34 -3.98 -15.43
CA ASN A 146 5.36 -5.00 -15.74
C ASN A 146 6.37 -5.14 -14.59
N GLU A 147 6.78 -4.02 -14.01
CA GLU A 147 7.72 -4.04 -12.90
C GLU A 147 7.10 -4.67 -11.64
N PHE A 148 5.88 -4.28 -11.28
CA PHE A 148 5.17 -4.90 -10.16
C PHE A 148 4.84 -6.38 -10.39
N LEU A 149 4.67 -6.81 -11.64
CA LEU A 149 4.55 -8.24 -11.98
C LEU A 149 5.85 -9.01 -11.71
N LYS A 150 7.02 -8.43 -12.02
CA LYS A 150 8.33 -9.02 -11.67
C LYS A 150 8.50 -9.10 -10.16
N LEU A 151 8.19 -8.04 -9.42
CA LEU A 151 8.25 -8.02 -7.96
C LEU A 151 7.34 -9.08 -7.33
N ARG A 152 6.13 -9.26 -7.87
CA ARG A 152 5.22 -10.32 -7.46
C ARG A 152 5.84 -11.71 -7.65
N THR A 153 6.46 -11.95 -8.80
CA THR A 153 7.14 -13.23 -9.08
C THR A 153 8.28 -13.49 -8.10
N THR A 154 9.08 -12.47 -7.80
CA THR A 154 10.16 -12.54 -6.82
C THR A 154 9.63 -12.89 -5.42
N LEU A 155 8.54 -12.27 -4.97
CA LEU A 155 7.90 -12.58 -3.69
C LEU A 155 7.40 -14.02 -3.63
N ILE A 156 6.70 -14.48 -4.67
CA ILE A 156 6.18 -15.86 -4.73
C ILE A 156 7.30 -16.87 -4.66
N ASN A 157 8.39 -16.66 -5.40
CA ASN A 157 9.54 -17.55 -5.40
C ASN A 157 10.23 -17.57 -4.03
N GLY A 158 10.40 -16.40 -3.38
CA GLY A 158 10.96 -16.31 -2.05
C GLY A 158 10.14 -17.06 -0.99
N PHE A 159 8.80 -16.96 -1.04
CA PHE A 159 7.91 -17.72 -0.16
C PHE A 159 7.99 -19.22 -0.40
N ASN A 160 8.06 -19.67 -1.65
CA ASN A 160 8.18 -21.08 -1.99
C ASN A 160 9.51 -21.66 -1.50
N GLN A 161 10.61 -20.93 -1.68
CA GLN A 161 11.92 -21.33 -1.17
C GLN A 161 11.92 -21.47 0.36
N ALA A 162 11.43 -20.47 1.09
CA ALA A 162 11.34 -20.49 2.54
C ALA A 162 10.44 -21.62 3.07
N ASN A 163 9.38 -21.98 2.36
CA ASN A 163 8.52 -23.11 2.71
C ASN A 163 9.25 -24.45 2.50
N ASN A 164 10.00 -24.60 1.41
CA ASN A 164 10.76 -25.81 1.15
C ASN A 164 11.87 -26.02 2.18
N GLU A 165 12.62 -24.97 2.53
CA GLU A 165 13.65 -25.01 3.58
C GLU A 165 13.04 -25.41 4.95
N ARG A 166 11.84 -24.90 5.30
CA ARG A 166 11.13 -25.32 6.52
C ARG A 166 10.75 -26.80 6.48
N LEU A 167 10.25 -27.29 5.36
CA LEU A 167 9.88 -28.71 5.22
C LEU A 167 11.10 -29.62 5.33
N GLU A 168 12.25 -29.23 4.80
CA GLU A 168 13.51 -29.97 4.96
C GLU A 168 13.96 -29.99 6.42
N ILE A 169 13.90 -28.88 7.14
CA ILE A 169 14.23 -28.79 8.55
C ILE A 169 13.31 -29.72 9.37
N PHE A 170 12.00 -29.69 9.16
CA PHE A 170 11.05 -30.54 9.87
C PHE A 170 11.11 -32.01 9.44
N GLY A 171 11.49 -32.29 8.18
CA GLY A 171 11.73 -33.65 7.68
C GLY A 171 12.88 -34.34 8.39
N ASN A 172 14.00 -33.62 8.60
CA ASN A 172 15.19 -34.12 9.28
C ASN A 172 14.96 -34.39 10.78
N PHE A 173 14.01 -33.73 11.44
CA PHE A 173 13.65 -34.04 12.84
C PHE A 173 12.87 -35.36 13.00
N LYS A 174 12.28 -35.91 11.95
CA LYS A 174 11.52 -37.20 12.02
C LYS A 174 12.40 -38.44 11.85
N HIS A 175 13.66 -38.30 11.41
CA HIS A 175 14.58 -39.41 11.17
C HIS A 175 15.73 -39.49 12.17
N GLY A 176 15.69 -38.71 13.24
CA GLY A 176 16.70 -38.69 14.33
C GLY A 176 16.14 -39.33 15.61
N ASN A 177 15.75 -40.62 15.56
CA ASN A 177 15.51 -41.47 16.72
C ASN A 177 16.11 -42.84 16.44
#